data_99bf13011c9e6d8370333f231efbe300
#
_entry.id   99bf13011c9e6d8370333f231efbe300
#
_cell.length_a   1.000
_cell.length_b   1.000
_cell.length_c   1.000
_cell.angle_alpha   90.00
_cell.angle_beta   90.00
_cell.angle_gamma   90.00
#
_symmetry.space_group_name_H-M   'P 1'
#
loop_
_entity.id
_entity.type
_entity.pdbx_description
1 polymer ?
#
loop_
_entity_poly.entity_id
_entity_poly.type
_entity_poly.pdbx_seq_one_letter_code
_entity_poly.pdbx_strand_id
1 'polypeptide(L)'
;MTIFSELSKGMADAVEAASERVVQVRAARPVSGTVIGEGLILTAAHVLPTDEVTVVTAAGERRGAAVAGRDPATDLALLRVPGLGVPALEPGAEPRVGELLLAVGRPPHGVQAALGLYGRGAPTRGPGQGWLPSGAAPFPASSGGALVGADGTLVGVLNAGVRRGELLAVPAGRALRVAALLDAQGRVPRGYLGLSAQPVHFPDAQAGSGGAGDGDEANREAAQWPRGPRAGGPWERGHRAGPGRDRGQEGGRGRGGPSGPRGPWGPGGWRPGGWAQGGRVGLTVVQVDPAGPAAQAGVMVGDVLLALDGAPVRHPRELLARVQDQAGQTVTLRLLRGGQEQDLPVRVGER
;
A
#
# COMPACT_ATOMS: atom_id res chain seq x y z
N MET A 1 6.59 -42.27 2.31
CA MET A 1 6.24 -41.06 1.56
C MET A 1 7.36 -40.05 1.78
N THR A 2 7.70 -39.24 0.77
CA THR A 2 8.70 -38.18 0.94
C THR A 2 8.05 -36.94 1.54
N ILE A 3 8.80 -36.12 2.25
CA ILE A 3 8.34 -34.85 2.85
C ILE A 3 7.68 -33.92 1.80
N PHE A 4 8.18 -33.95 0.55
CA PHE A 4 7.58 -33.18 -0.55
C PHE A 4 6.21 -33.70 -0.98
N SER A 5 5.97 -35.00 -0.90
CA SER A 5 4.69 -35.60 -1.20
C SER A 5 3.63 -35.24 -0.15
N GLU A 6 4.03 -35.20 1.12
CA GLU A 6 3.16 -34.78 2.23
C GLU A 6 2.83 -33.29 2.15
N LEU A 7 3.82 -32.45 1.88
CA LEU A 7 3.63 -31.02 1.67
C LEU A 7 2.69 -30.75 0.49
N SER A 8 2.90 -31.41 -0.65
CA SER A 8 2.03 -31.26 -1.83
C SER A 8 0.60 -31.67 -1.57
N LYS A 9 0.41 -32.76 -0.82
CA LYS A 9 -0.94 -33.22 -0.41
C LYS A 9 -1.58 -32.22 0.53
N GLY A 10 -0.88 -31.76 1.56
CA GLY A 10 -1.41 -30.77 2.51
C GLY A 10 -1.83 -29.46 1.84
N MET A 11 -1.04 -28.98 0.85
CA MET A 11 -1.43 -27.81 0.07
C MET A 11 -2.69 -28.05 -0.77
N ALA A 12 -2.81 -29.22 -1.40
CA ALA A 12 -4.00 -29.58 -2.17
C ALA A 12 -5.24 -29.67 -1.28
N ASP A 13 -5.12 -30.31 -0.11
CA ASP A 13 -6.22 -30.42 0.87
C ASP A 13 -6.65 -29.02 1.37
N ALA A 14 -5.71 -28.10 1.63
CA ALA A 14 -6.01 -26.73 2.03
C ALA A 14 -6.72 -25.93 0.92
N VAL A 15 -6.30 -26.10 -0.34
CA VAL A 15 -6.98 -25.48 -1.50
C VAL A 15 -8.38 -26.04 -1.67
N GLU A 16 -8.56 -27.34 -1.58
CA GLU A 16 -9.88 -28.00 -1.69
C GLU A 16 -10.83 -27.46 -0.63
N ALA A 17 -10.43 -27.45 0.64
CA ALA A 17 -11.22 -26.95 1.75
C ALA A 17 -11.59 -25.44 1.58
N ALA A 18 -10.64 -24.60 1.16
CA ALA A 18 -10.89 -23.19 0.92
C ALA A 18 -11.79 -22.96 -0.31
N SER A 19 -11.63 -23.79 -1.34
CA SER A 19 -12.34 -23.63 -2.61
C SER A 19 -13.85 -23.78 -2.51
N GLU A 20 -14.34 -24.57 -1.58
CA GLU A 20 -15.77 -24.70 -1.31
C GLU A 20 -16.41 -23.39 -0.84
N ARG A 21 -15.60 -22.53 -0.20
CA ARG A 21 -15.97 -21.25 0.40
C ARG A 21 -15.60 -20.04 -0.48
N VAL A 22 -15.05 -20.30 -1.68
CA VAL A 22 -14.77 -19.29 -2.69
C VAL A 22 -15.74 -19.46 -3.83
N VAL A 23 -16.54 -18.42 -4.09
CA VAL A 23 -17.55 -18.39 -5.14
C VAL A 23 -17.09 -17.60 -6.35
N GLN A 24 -17.69 -17.84 -7.51
CA GLN A 24 -17.56 -16.95 -8.66
C GLN A 24 -18.56 -15.82 -8.53
N VAL A 25 -18.13 -14.57 -8.72
CA VAL A 25 -19.01 -13.40 -8.85
C VAL A 25 -19.06 -13.00 -10.31
N ARG A 26 -20.26 -12.99 -10.90
CA ARG A 26 -20.52 -12.59 -12.28
C ARG A 26 -20.79 -11.09 -12.33
N ALA A 27 -19.78 -10.34 -12.68
CA ALA A 27 -19.82 -8.91 -12.89
C ALA A 27 -19.43 -8.57 -14.34
N ALA A 28 -19.06 -7.33 -14.64
CA ALA A 28 -18.55 -6.92 -15.95
C ALA A 28 -17.36 -7.80 -16.40
N ARG A 29 -16.53 -8.22 -15.45
CA ARG A 29 -15.55 -9.30 -15.60
C ARG A 29 -15.74 -10.29 -14.47
N PRO A 30 -15.61 -11.61 -14.73
CA PRO A 30 -15.68 -12.61 -13.67
C PRO A 30 -14.60 -12.35 -12.62
N VAL A 31 -15.01 -12.39 -11.36
CA VAL A 31 -14.12 -12.28 -10.19
C VAL A 31 -14.51 -13.33 -9.17
N SER A 32 -13.72 -13.49 -8.14
CA SER A 32 -14.07 -14.35 -7.02
C SER A 32 -14.76 -13.58 -5.90
N GLY A 33 -15.39 -14.32 -5.02
CA GLY A 33 -15.89 -13.84 -3.74
C GLY A 33 -15.57 -14.85 -2.64
N THR A 34 -15.18 -14.34 -1.48
CA THR A 34 -14.87 -15.15 -0.30
C THR A 34 -16.05 -15.12 0.66
N VAL A 35 -16.57 -16.28 1.03
CA VAL A 35 -17.66 -16.42 2.01
C VAL A 35 -17.10 -16.21 3.41
N ILE A 36 -17.65 -15.22 4.13
CA ILE A 36 -17.16 -14.78 5.45
C ILE A 36 -18.19 -14.92 6.57
N GLY A 37 -19.42 -15.28 6.23
CA GLY A 37 -20.54 -15.45 7.14
C GLY A 37 -21.72 -16.07 6.43
N GLU A 38 -22.80 -16.33 7.16
CA GLU A 38 -24.04 -16.86 6.59
C GLU A 38 -24.60 -15.87 5.55
N GLY A 39 -24.61 -16.27 4.29
CA GLY A 39 -25.05 -15.42 3.17
C GLY A 39 -24.22 -14.15 2.93
N LEU A 40 -23.03 -14.03 3.53
CA LEU A 40 -22.17 -12.88 3.38
C LEU A 40 -20.89 -13.22 2.59
N ILE A 41 -20.64 -12.46 1.55
CA ILE A 41 -19.49 -12.65 0.67
C ILE A 41 -18.73 -11.32 0.52
N LEU A 42 -17.40 -11.34 0.70
CA LEU A 42 -16.52 -10.25 0.31
C LEU A 42 -15.97 -10.45 -1.10
N THR A 43 -15.97 -9.38 -1.88
CA THR A 43 -15.39 -9.34 -3.23
C THR A 43 -14.72 -7.99 -3.49
N ALA A 44 -14.06 -7.83 -4.64
CA ALA A 44 -13.47 -6.55 -5.04
C ALA A 44 -14.55 -5.55 -5.52
N ALA A 45 -14.52 -4.32 -5.01
CA ALA A 45 -15.55 -3.32 -5.31
C ALA A 45 -15.45 -2.75 -6.74
N HIS A 46 -14.22 -2.54 -7.24
CA HIS A 46 -13.99 -1.89 -8.54
C HIS A 46 -14.55 -2.62 -9.76
N VAL A 47 -14.88 -3.91 -9.61
CA VAL A 47 -15.41 -4.73 -10.71
C VAL A 47 -16.93 -4.84 -10.72
N LEU A 48 -17.60 -4.29 -9.71
CA LEU A 48 -19.07 -4.35 -9.58
C LEU A 48 -19.71 -3.12 -10.19
N PRO A 49 -20.31 -3.22 -11.41
CA PRO A 49 -20.92 -2.07 -12.09
C PRO A 49 -22.30 -1.71 -11.52
N THR A 50 -22.96 -2.67 -10.87
CA THR A 50 -24.34 -2.55 -10.37
C THR A 50 -24.43 -3.02 -8.92
N ASP A 51 -25.58 -2.80 -8.29
CA ASP A 51 -25.85 -3.22 -6.91
C ASP A 51 -26.45 -4.63 -6.84
N GLU A 52 -26.73 -5.25 -7.98
CA GLU A 52 -27.19 -6.64 -8.10
C GLU A 52 -26.22 -7.42 -9.00
N VAL A 53 -25.81 -8.57 -8.53
CA VAL A 53 -24.92 -9.49 -9.25
C VAL A 53 -25.38 -10.93 -9.07
N THR A 54 -24.84 -11.84 -9.88
CA THR A 54 -25.04 -13.29 -9.68
C THR A 54 -23.78 -13.91 -9.15
N VAL A 55 -23.92 -14.75 -8.11
CA VAL A 55 -22.83 -15.60 -7.63
C VAL A 55 -23.06 -17.04 -8.07
N VAL A 56 -21.95 -17.80 -8.26
CA VAL A 56 -21.99 -19.23 -8.58
C VAL A 56 -21.16 -19.95 -7.54
N THR A 57 -21.77 -20.89 -6.83
CA THR A 57 -21.13 -21.67 -5.76
C THR A 57 -20.17 -22.73 -6.31
N ALA A 58 -19.47 -23.44 -5.43
CA ALA A 58 -18.64 -24.58 -5.80
C ALA A 58 -19.48 -25.71 -6.45
N ALA A 59 -20.70 -25.90 -6.01
CA ALA A 59 -21.65 -26.87 -6.57
C ALA A 59 -22.27 -26.44 -7.91
N GLY A 60 -21.91 -25.25 -8.43
CA GLY A 60 -22.48 -24.71 -9.66
C GLY A 60 -23.83 -24.02 -9.51
N GLU A 61 -24.35 -23.90 -8.30
CA GLU A 61 -25.61 -23.22 -8.05
C GLU A 61 -25.48 -21.72 -8.30
N ARG A 62 -26.49 -21.14 -8.96
CA ARG A 62 -26.59 -19.71 -9.22
C ARG A 62 -27.51 -19.05 -8.23
N ARG A 63 -27.06 -17.98 -7.60
CA ARG A 63 -27.82 -17.19 -6.62
C ARG A 63 -27.73 -15.70 -6.96
N GLY A 64 -28.82 -14.97 -6.79
CA GLY A 64 -28.81 -13.51 -6.82
C GLY A 64 -28.12 -12.97 -5.56
N ALA A 65 -27.36 -11.91 -5.71
CA ALA A 65 -26.64 -11.24 -4.63
C ALA A 65 -26.88 -9.74 -4.73
N ALA A 66 -27.21 -9.09 -3.61
CA ALA A 66 -27.29 -7.64 -3.50
C ALA A 66 -26.03 -7.08 -2.85
N VAL A 67 -25.53 -5.97 -3.34
CA VAL A 67 -24.40 -5.23 -2.73
C VAL A 67 -24.90 -4.52 -1.49
N ALA A 68 -24.50 -4.97 -0.31
CA ALA A 68 -24.83 -4.34 0.98
C ALA A 68 -24.08 -3.03 1.19
N GLY A 69 -22.88 -2.91 0.61
CA GLY A 69 -22.05 -1.70 0.68
C GLY A 69 -20.71 -1.88 0.02
N ARG A 70 -20.00 -0.75 -0.18
CA ARG A 70 -18.66 -0.70 -0.78
C ARG A 70 -17.73 0.16 0.07
N ASP A 71 -16.47 -0.26 0.19
CA ASP A 71 -15.39 0.54 0.75
C ASP A 71 -14.30 0.81 -0.29
N PRO A 72 -14.25 2.03 -0.88
CA PRO A 72 -13.26 2.37 -1.90
C PRO A 72 -11.81 2.32 -1.42
N ALA A 73 -11.55 2.43 -0.12
CA ALA A 73 -10.18 2.46 0.37
C ALA A 73 -9.55 1.07 0.57
N THR A 74 -10.36 0.06 0.86
CA THR A 74 -9.91 -1.34 0.83
C THR A 74 -10.29 -2.02 -0.47
N ASP A 75 -11.03 -1.32 -1.36
CA ASP A 75 -11.59 -1.88 -2.58
C ASP A 75 -12.40 -3.18 -2.32
N LEU A 76 -13.09 -3.22 -1.18
CA LEU A 76 -13.96 -4.33 -0.81
C LEU A 76 -15.44 -3.95 -1.00
N ALA A 77 -16.23 -4.92 -1.44
CA ALA A 77 -17.68 -4.87 -1.41
C ALA A 77 -18.23 -6.08 -0.65
N LEU A 78 -19.27 -5.84 0.14
CA LEU A 78 -20.02 -6.88 0.82
C LEU A 78 -21.26 -7.23 -0.02
N LEU A 79 -21.43 -8.52 -0.31
CA LEU A 79 -22.61 -9.06 -0.97
C LEU A 79 -23.46 -9.82 0.04
N ARG A 80 -24.77 -9.63 -0.02
CA ARG A 80 -25.77 -10.46 0.69
C ARG A 80 -26.41 -11.43 -0.27
N VAL A 81 -26.39 -12.71 0.07
CA VAL A 81 -26.92 -13.82 -0.74
C VAL A 81 -27.85 -14.66 0.12
N PRO A 82 -29.17 -14.42 0.07
CA PRO A 82 -30.12 -15.21 0.84
C PRO A 82 -30.03 -16.70 0.48
N GLY A 83 -30.00 -17.55 1.50
CA GLY A 83 -29.99 -19.02 1.33
C GLY A 83 -28.73 -19.54 0.61
N LEU A 84 -27.58 -18.91 0.76
CA LEU A 84 -26.33 -19.35 0.14
C LEU A 84 -25.95 -20.79 0.52
N GLY A 85 -26.16 -21.19 1.78
CA GLY A 85 -25.89 -22.53 2.26
C GLY A 85 -24.40 -22.95 2.30
N VAL A 86 -23.49 -22.02 2.08
CA VAL A 86 -22.05 -22.26 2.11
C VAL A 86 -21.49 -21.72 3.44
N PRO A 87 -20.72 -22.54 4.20
CA PRO A 87 -20.13 -22.08 5.46
C PRO A 87 -19.05 -21.01 5.21
N ALA A 88 -18.79 -20.19 6.22
CA ALA A 88 -17.74 -19.19 6.18
C ALA A 88 -16.34 -19.83 6.16
N LEU A 89 -15.39 -19.12 5.58
CA LEU A 89 -13.97 -19.42 5.73
C LEU A 89 -13.47 -18.83 7.06
N GLU A 90 -12.95 -19.68 7.92
CA GLU A 90 -12.49 -19.31 9.26
C GLU A 90 -11.27 -18.37 9.19
N PRO A 91 -11.24 -17.27 9.96
CA PRO A 91 -10.12 -16.37 9.97
C PRO A 91 -8.89 -16.99 10.62
N GLY A 92 -7.74 -16.87 9.96
CA GLY A 92 -6.44 -17.31 10.46
C GLY A 92 -5.61 -16.17 11.08
N ALA A 93 -4.44 -16.52 11.58
CA ALA A 93 -3.47 -15.58 12.10
C ALA A 93 -2.78 -14.78 10.97
N GLU A 94 -2.15 -13.66 11.32
CA GLU A 94 -1.27 -12.94 10.39
C GLU A 94 -0.04 -13.80 10.07
N PRO A 95 0.36 -13.89 8.78
CA PRO A 95 1.46 -14.75 8.38
C PRO A 95 2.81 -14.16 8.83
N ARG A 96 3.75 -15.04 9.15
CA ARG A 96 5.14 -14.69 9.41
C ARG A 96 5.95 -14.75 8.12
N VAL A 97 6.93 -13.88 7.97
CA VAL A 97 7.85 -13.92 6.82
C VAL A 97 8.50 -15.30 6.72
N GLY A 98 8.39 -15.91 5.55
CA GLY A 98 8.84 -17.29 5.28
C GLY A 98 7.72 -18.31 5.21
N GLU A 99 6.48 -17.97 5.59
CA GLU A 99 5.35 -18.90 5.50
C GLU A 99 4.80 -19.01 4.07
N LEU A 100 4.33 -20.21 3.73
CA LEU A 100 3.66 -20.48 2.46
C LEU A 100 2.20 -20.03 2.54
N LEU A 101 1.75 -19.37 1.48
CA LEU A 101 0.39 -18.89 1.32
C LEU A 101 -0.19 -19.43 0.02
N LEU A 102 -1.49 -19.68 0.00
CA LEU A 102 -2.23 -20.17 -1.15
C LEU A 102 -3.26 -19.12 -1.57
N ALA A 103 -3.08 -18.55 -2.75
CA ALA A 103 -4.06 -17.68 -3.37
C ALA A 103 -5.11 -18.54 -4.08
N VAL A 104 -6.37 -18.49 -3.64
CA VAL A 104 -7.45 -19.33 -4.16
C VAL A 104 -8.53 -18.44 -4.79
N GLY A 105 -8.89 -18.73 -6.03
CA GLY A 105 -9.94 -18.04 -6.77
C GLY A 105 -10.83 -19.02 -7.53
N ARG A 106 -11.97 -18.52 -8.03
CA ARG A 106 -12.93 -19.29 -8.82
C ARG A 106 -13.24 -18.59 -10.14
N PRO A 107 -12.35 -18.70 -11.15
CA PRO A 107 -12.66 -18.30 -12.52
C PRO A 107 -13.80 -19.17 -13.11
N PRO A 108 -14.33 -18.81 -14.32
CA PRO A 108 -15.45 -19.54 -14.93
C PRO A 108 -15.24 -21.04 -15.15
N HIS A 109 -13.98 -21.46 -15.24
CA HIS A 109 -13.62 -22.84 -15.52
C HIS A 109 -13.34 -23.70 -14.27
N GLY A 110 -13.69 -23.21 -13.09
CA GLY A 110 -13.51 -23.92 -11.81
C GLY A 110 -12.51 -23.23 -10.89
N VAL A 111 -11.94 -23.98 -9.96
CA VAL A 111 -10.98 -23.48 -8.98
C VAL A 111 -9.62 -23.25 -9.62
N GLN A 112 -9.00 -22.15 -9.30
CA GLN A 112 -7.59 -21.89 -9.59
C GLN A 112 -6.88 -21.47 -8.31
N ALA A 113 -5.70 -22.04 -8.06
CA ALA A 113 -4.86 -21.68 -6.95
C ALA A 113 -3.43 -21.36 -7.42
N ALA A 114 -2.75 -20.50 -6.67
CA ALA A 114 -1.34 -20.19 -6.88
C ALA A 114 -0.62 -20.16 -5.55
N LEU A 115 0.53 -20.83 -5.49
CA LEU A 115 1.40 -20.83 -4.32
C LEU A 115 2.19 -19.53 -4.25
N GLY A 116 2.25 -18.93 -3.08
CA GLY A 116 3.08 -17.80 -2.74
C GLY A 116 3.93 -18.04 -1.51
N LEU A 117 4.98 -17.25 -1.36
CA LEU A 117 5.79 -17.16 -0.15
C LEU A 117 5.58 -15.75 0.43
N TYR A 118 5.23 -15.66 1.70
CA TYR A 118 5.20 -14.38 2.40
C TYR A 118 6.63 -13.90 2.63
N GLY A 119 7.23 -13.32 1.59
CA GLY A 119 8.65 -12.99 1.58
C GLY A 119 9.01 -11.65 2.22
N ARG A 120 8.00 -10.81 2.50
CA ARG A 120 8.20 -9.47 3.11
C ARG A 120 6.92 -9.00 3.80
N GLY A 121 7.08 -8.16 4.82
CA GLY A 121 5.94 -7.51 5.49
C GLY A 121 5.10 -6.61 4.56
N ALA A 122 3.94 -6.22 5.04
CA ALA A 122 3.05 -5.31 4.34
C ALA A 122 3.73 -3.98 4.01
N PRO A 123 3.45 -3.36 2.83
CA PRO A 123 3.97 -2.04 2.50
C PRO A 123 3.55 -1.01 3.55
N THR A 124 4.49 -0.19 4.01
CA THR A 124 4.22 0.88 4.99
C THR A 124 3.81 2.19 4.34
N ARG A 125 3.90 2.32 3.00
CA ARG A 125 3.57 3.52 2.23
C ARG A 125 3.02 3.18 0.85
N GLY A 126 2.22 4.09 0.30
CA GLY A 126 1.70 4.02 -1.07
C GLY A 126 0.48 3.11 -1.25
N PRO A 127 0.09 2.84 -2.50
CA PRO A 127 -1.06 1.96 -2.81
C PRO A 127 -0.89 0.58 -2.18
N GLY A 128 -1.93 0.08 -1.51
CA GLY A 128 -1.87 -1.18 -0.77
C GLY A 128 -1.10 -1.08 0.55
N GLN A 129 -0.98 0.09 1.15
CA GLN A 129 -0.43 0.24 2.50
C GLN A 129 -1.19 -0.64 3.49
N GLY A 130 -0.43 -1.43 4.26
CA GLY A 130 -0.99 -2.38 5.22
C GLY A 130 -1.66 -3.62 4.59
N TRP A 131 -1.50 -3.85 3.27
CA TRP A 131 -1.99 -5.05 2.62
C TRP A 131 -0.88 -6.10 2.54
N LEU A 132 -1.26 -7.37 2.62
CA LEU A 132 -0.33 -8.49 2.58
C LEU A 132 0.10 -8.79 1.13
N PRO A 133 1.40 -8.83 0.82
CA PRO A 133 1.86 -9.42 -0.44
C PRO A 133 1.61 -10.93 -0.40
N SER A 134 0.85 -11.45 -1.36
CA SER A 134 0.57 -12.90 -1.41
C SER A 134 1.79 -13.74 -1.78
N GLY A 135 2.79 -13.13 -2.43
CA GLY A 135 3.91 -13.85 -3.03
C GLY A 135 3.55 -14.66 -4.27
N ALA A 136 2.27 -14.78 -4.59
CA ALA A 136 1.76 -15.47 -5.77
C ALA A 136 1.59 -14.50 -6.95
N ALA A 137 1.70 -15.02 -8.17
CA ALA A 137 1.39 -14.27 -9.39
C ALA A 137 -0.13 -14.05 -9.51
N PRO A 138 -0.58 -12.88 -10.00
CA PRO A 138 -1.98 -12.66 -10.33
C PRO A 138 -2.46 -13.63 -11.41
N PHE A 139 -3.69 -14.11 -11.29
CA PHE A 139 -4.37 -14.95 -12.26
C PHE A 139 -5.79 -14.47 -12.54
N PRO A 140 -6.44 -14.91 -13.63
CA PRO A 140 -7.81 -14.50 -13.95
C PRO A 140 -8.76 -14.74 -12.78
N ALA A 141 -9.60 -13.75 -12.47
CA ALA A 141 -10.57 -13.77 -11.37
C ALA A 141 -9.97 -13.94 -9.96
N SER A 142 -8.68 -13.67 -9.73
CA SER A 142 -8.07 -13.73 -8.40
C SER A 142 -8.59 -12.65 -7.44
N SER A 143 -9.03 -11.48 -7.95
CA SER A 143 -9.61 -10.44 -7.09
C SER A 143 -10.89 -10.92 -6.41
N GLY A 144 -11.03 -10.63 -5.10
CA GLY A 144 -12.13 -11.10 -4.26
C GLY A 144 -11.98 -12.55 -3.77
N GLY A 145 -10.98 -13.29 -4.25
CA GLY A 145 -10.66 -14.64 -3.78
C GLY A 145 -9.99 -14.64 -2.40
N ALA A 146 -9.75 -15.82 -1.87
CA ALA A 146 -9.13 -16.01 -0.56
C ALA A 146 -7.61 -16.15 -0.66
N LEU A 147 -6.87 -15.47 0.22
CA LEU A 147 -5.52 -15.84 0.56
C LEU A 147 -5.60 -16.67 1.84
N VAL A 148 -5.13 -17.93 1.78
CA VAL A 148 -5.19 -18.84 2.91
C VAL A 148 -3.81 -19.31 3.33
N GLY A 149 -3.69 -19.67 4.60
CA GLY A 149 -2.51 -20.32 5.16
C GLY A 149 -2.43 -21.80 4.76
N ALA A 150 -1.34 -22.45 5.14
CA ALA A 150 -1.15 -23.88 4.92
C ALA A 150 -2.16 -24.74 5.70
N ASP A 151 -2.80 -24.19 6.73
CA ASP A 151 -3.89 -24.80 7.52
C ASP A 151 -5.28 -24.58 6.89
N GLY A 152 -5.37 -23.90 5.75
CA GLY A 152 -6.61 -23.59 5.05
C GLY A 152 -7.42 -22.43 5.67
N THR A 153 -6.91 -21.72 6.68
CA THR A 153 -7.59 -20.57 7.28
C THR A 153 -7.39 -19.29 6.47
N LEU A 154 -8.35 -18.34 6.58
CA LEU A 154 -8.34 -17.07 5.84
C LEU A 154 -7.30 -16.11 6.40
N VAL A 155 -6.27 -15.82 5.62
CA VAL A 155 -5.25 -14.82 5.91
C VAL A 155 -5.65 -13.45 5.35
N GLY A 156 -6.38 -13.41 4.22
CA GLY A 156 -6.84 -12.16 3.63
C GLY A 156 -7.70 -12.34 2.39
N VAL A 157 -8.28 -11.23 1.91
CA VAL A 157 -9.07 -11.17 0.67
C VAL A 157 -8.22 -10.59 -0.45
N LEU A 158 -8.07 -11.33 -1.54
CA LEU A 158 -7.19 -11.03 -2.66
C LEU A 158 -7.64 -9.82 -3.50
N ASN A 159 -6.67 -9.05 -3.98
CA ASN A 159 -6.88 -7.96 -4.93
C ASN A 159 -5.69 -7.82 -5.89
N ALA A 160 -5.97 -7.90 -7.18
CA ALA A 160 -4.99 -7.74 -8.25
C ALA A 160 -4.99 -6.34 -8.90
N GLY A 161 -5.89 -5.44 -8.45
CA GLY A 161 -6.11 -4.12 -9.06
C GLY A 161 -5.23 -2.99 -8.52
N VAL A 162 -4.61 -3.16 -7.35
CA VAL A 162 -3.92 -2.08 -6.64
C VAL A 162 -2.51 -1.81 -7.16
N ARG A 163 -1.78 -2.87 -7.47
CA ARG A 163 -0.43 -2.78 -8.05
C ARG A 163 -0.31 -3.70 -9.25
N ARG A 164 0.17 -3.14 -10.35
CA ARG A 164 0.33 -3.91 -11.58
C ARG A 164 1.36 -5.03 -11.39
N GLY A 165 0.95 -6.27 -11.69
CA GLY A 165 1.82 -7.45 -11.58
C GLY A 165 1.99 -8.01 -10.16
N GLU A 166 1.39 -7.40 -9.14
CA GLU A 166 1.39 -7.92 -7.77
C GLU A 166 -0.03 -8.38 -7.38
N LEU A 167 -0.12 -9.50 -6.68
CA LEU A 167 -1.35 -9.97 -6.05
C LEU A 167 -1.23 -9.67 -4.55
N LEU A 168 -1.99 -8.68 -4.10
CA LEU A 168 -2.06 -8.27 -2.70
C LEU A 168 -3.33 -8.81 -2.04
N ALA A 169 -3.37 -8.82 -0.72
CA ALA A 169 -4.58 -9.17 0.03
C ALA A 169 -4.85 -8.16 1.14
N VAL A 170 -6.11 -7.80 1.34
CA VAL A 170 -6.55 -7.11 2.55
C VAL A 170 -6.49 -8.12 3.70
N PRO A 171 -5.74 -7.84 4.81
CA PRO A 171 -5.65 -8.76 5.94
C PRO A 171 -7.03 -9.17 6.45
N ALA A 172 -7.21 -10.43 6.83
CA ALA A 172 -8.51 -11.00 7.25
C ALA A 172 -9.16 -10.17 8.37
N GLY A 173 -8.41 -9.81 9.41
CA GLY A 173 -8.95 -9.00 10.51
C GLY A 173 -9.44 -7.62 10.05
N ARG A 174 -8.79 -6.99 9.05
CA ARG A 174 -9.26 -5.72 8.47
C ARG A 174 -10.47 -5.95 7.57
N ALA A 175 -10.45 -6.98 6.73
CA ALA A 175 -11.54 -7.31 5.83
C ALA A 175 -12.84 -7.61 6.57
N LEU A 176 -12.78 -8.38 7.66
CA LEU A 176 -13.94 -8.69 8.50
C LEU A 176 -14.48 -7.46 9.24
N ARG A 177 -13.62 -6.57 9.75
CA ARG A 177 -14.08 -5.28 10.32
C ARG A 177 -14.80 -4.41 9.30
N VAL A 178 -14.25 -4.32 8.08
CA VAL A 178 -14.90 -3.61 6.97
C VAL A 178 -16.24 -4.24 6.64
N ALA A 179 -16.30 -5.57 6.55
CA ALA A 179 -17.55 -6.29 6.29
C ALA A 179 -18.62 -6.01 7.33
N ALA A 180 -18.28 -6.01 8.62
CA ALA A 180 -19.22 -5.71 9.71
C ALA A 180 -19.79 -4.28 9.60
N LEU A 181 -18.96 -3.29 9.23
CA LEU A 181 -19.41 -1.91 9.01
C LEU A 181 -20.30 -1.79 7.77
N LEU A 182 -19.92 -2.46 6.68
CA LEU A 182 -20.74 -2.48 5.46
C LEU A 182 -22.09 -3.18 5.69
N ASP A 183 -22.11 -4.25 6.50
CA ASP A 183 -23.33 -4.97 6.86
C ASP A 183 -24.27 -4.12 7.71
N ALA A 184 -23.73 -3.42 8.70
CA ALA A 184 -24.52 -2.62 9.65
C ALA A 184 -24.96 -1.26 9.07
N GLN A 185 -24.12 -0.60 8.24
CA GLN A 185 -24.31 0.80 7.85
C GLN A 185 -24.29 1.03 6.34
N GLY A 186 -23.99 0.01 5.53
CA GLY A 186 -23.80 0.15 4.06
C GLY A 186 -22.54 0.91 3.65
N ARG A 187 -21.77 1.43 4.59
CA ARG A 187 -20.55 2.21 4.36
C ARG A 187 -19.56 2.03 5.49
N VAL A 188 -18.30 2.37 5.24
CA VAL A 188 -17.27 2.45 6.26
C VAL A 188 -17.11 3.92 6.66
N PRO A 189 -17.51 4.31 7.88
CA PRO A 189 -17.28 5.67 8.36
C PRO A 189 -15.80 5.99 8.37
N ARG A 190 -15.43 7.18 7.86
CA ARG A 190 -14.05 7.62 7.86
C ARG A 190 -13.90 8.89 8.64
N GLY A 191 -12.89 8.86 9.50
CA GLY A 191 -12.53 10.04 10.23
C GLY A 191 -12.01 11.16 9.32
N TYR A 192 -12.41 12.39 9.63
CA TYR A 192 -11.86 13.58 8.99
C TYR A 192 -11.72 14.72 10.00
N LEU A 193 -10.78 15.63 9.75
CA LEU A 193 -10.57 16.80 10.58
C LEU A 193 -11.11 18.08 9.94
N GLY A 194 -11.33 18.11 8.64
CA GLY A 194 -11.76 19.32 7.93
C GLY A 194 -10.62 20.32 7.79
N LEU A 195 -9.38 19.89 7.56
CA LEU A 195 -8.26 20.76 7.30
C LEU A 195 -7.40 20.28 6.12
N SER A 196 -6.68 21.21 5.51
CA SER A 196 -5.61 20.93 4.55
C SER A 196 -4.29 21.43 5.13
N ALA A 197 -3.23 20.64 4.97
CA ALA A 197 -1.92 20.98 5.52
C ALA A 197 -0.79 20.64 4.53
N GLN A 198 0.31 21.38 4.61
CA GLN A 198 1.51 21.19 3.79
C GLN A 198 2.74 20.97 4.68
N PRO A 199 3.71 20.13 4.24
CA PRO A 199 4.95 19.95 4.98
C PRO A 199 5.73 21.25 5.09
N VAL A 200 6.23 21.55 6.30
CA VAL A 200 7.11 22.68 6.59
C VAL A 200 8.32 22.20 7.37
N HIS A 201 9.48 22.76 7.04
CA HIS A 201 10.72 22.56 7.77
C HIS A 201 11.06 23.86 8.48
N PHE A 202 11.38 23.79 9.75
CA PHE A 202 11.79 24.95 10.54
C PHE A 202 12.98 24.58 11.41
N PRO A 203 13.96 25.50 11.59
CA PRO A 203 15.13 25.25 12.43
C PRO A 203 14.70 25.08 13.89
N ASP A 204 15.44 24.26 14.64
CA ASP A 204 15.22 24.15 16.09
C ASP A 204 15.44 25.50 16.75
N ALA A 205 14.48 25.97 17.54
CA ALA A 205 14.45 27.29 18.19
C ALA A 205 15.48 27.44 19.34
N GLN A 206 16.59 26.72 19.34
CA GLN A 206 17.62 26.75 20.40
C GLN A 206 19.06 26.79 19.86
N ALA A 207 19.35 27.63 18.86
CA ALA A 207 20.72 27.99 18.54
C ALA A 207 20.90 29.51 18.45
N GLY A 208 20.39 30.23 19.43
CA GLY A 208 20.44 31.67 19.36
C GLY A 208 20.28 32.38 20.71
N SER A 209 21.18 32.12 21.68
CA SER A 209 21.57 33.12 22.68
C SER A 209 22.73 32.58 23.49
N GLY A 210 23.95 32.83 23.04
CA GLY A 210 25.18 32.47 23.76
C GLY A 210 26.40 33.01 23.06
N GLY A 211 26.78 34.27 23.36
CA GLY A 211 28.17 34.68 23.33
C GLY A 211 28.72 35.11 21.98
N ALA A 212 28.66 36.43 21.70
CA ALA A 212 29.78 37.07 21.02
C ALA A 212 31.01 36.91 21.91
N GLY A 213 31.96 36.09 21.49
CA GLY A 213 33.23 35.83 22.14
C GLY A 213 34.30 35.68 21.05
N ASP A 214 35.21 36.64 20.98
CA ASP A 214 36.44 36.65 20.22
C ASP A 214 37.15 35.30 20.22
N GLY A 215 37.56 34.82 19.07
CA GLY A 215 38.33 33.56 18.94
C GLY A 215 38.72 33.25 17.51
N ASP A 216 39.18 34.26 16.76
CA ASP A 216 39.69 34.11 15.39
C ASP A 216 41.19 33.82 15.40
N GLU A 217 41.65 32.69 15.92
CA GLU A 217 43.07 32.28 15.80
C GLU A 217 43.37 30.76 15.80
N ALA A 218 42.42 29.85 15.91
CA ALA A 218 42.72 28.44 16.02
C ALA A 218 42.39 27.56 14.80
N ASN A 219 42.08 28.11 13.63
CA ASN A 219 41.70 27.26 12.49
C ASN A 219 42.58 27.39 11.26
N ARG A 220 43.89 27.67 11.45
CA ARG A 220 44.88 27.70 10.35
C ARG A 220 45.86 26.53 10.29
N GLU A 221 45.70 25.50 11.12
CA GLU A 221 46.71 24.41 11.20
C GLU A 221 46.22 23.00 10.88
N ALA A 222 45.10 22.81 10.23
CA ALA A 222 44.57 21.49 9.85
C ALA A 222 44.44 21.21 8.37
N ALA A 223 45.38 21.75 7.55
CA ALA A 223 45.39 21.50 6.10
C ALA A 223 46.71 20.91 5.62
N GLN A 224 47.21 19.82 6.27
CA GLN A 224 48.31 19.03 5.72
C GLN A 224 48.07 17.53 5.97
N TRP A 225 47.35 16.88 5.06
CA TRP A 225 47.37 15.42 4.92
C TRP A 225 48.27 15.06 3.71
N PRO A 226 49.23 14.16 3.88
CA PRO A 226 50.11 13.74 2.79
C PRO A 226 49.35 12.81 1.84
N ARG A 227 49.49 13.05 0.54
CA ARG A 227 48.98 12.20 -0.53
C ARG A 227 49.76 10.89 -0.56
N GLY A 228 49.14 9.79 -0.24
CA GLY A 228 49.71 8.46 -0.42
C GLY A 228 49.88 8.05 -1.88
N PRO A 229 50.77 7.11 -2.20
CA PRO A 229 51.24 6.83 -3.54
C PRO A 229 50.15 6.09 -4.37
N ARG A 230 50.07 6.48 -5.64
CA ARG A 230 49.29 5.81 -6.69
C ARG A 230 49.95 4.48 -7.01
N ALA A 231 49.31 3.38 -6.70
CA ALA A 231 49.66 2.06 -7.24
C ALA A 231 49.01 1.92 -8.64
N GLY A 232 49.83 1.99 -9.66
CA GLY A 232 49.49 1.55 -11.02
C GLY A 232 49.71 0.05 -11.11
N GLY A 233 48.77 -0.67 -11.69
CA GLY A 233 48.95 -2.07 -12.09
C GLY A 233 48.22 -2.29 -13.44
N PRO A 234 48.91 -2.86 -14.42
CA PRO A 234 48.42 -3.01 -15.77
C PRO A 234 47.63 -4.31 -15.92
N TRP A 235 46.47 -4.26 -16.56
CA TRP A 235 45.81 -5.45 -17.06
C TRP A 235 45.94 -5.46 -18.59
N GLU A 236 46.78 -6.34 -19.04
CA GLU A 236 47.08 -6.65 -20.44
C GLU A 236 45.91 -7.26 -21.19
N ARG A 237 45.94 -6.95 -22.45
CA ARG A 237 45.09 -7.36 -23.55
C ARG A 237 45.14 -8.90 -23.80
N GLY A 238 44.01 -9.49 -24.00
CA GLY A 238 43.88 -10.80 -24.63
C GLY A 238 43.03 -10.72 -25.88
N HIS A 239 43.69 -10.61 -27.01
CA HIS A 239 43.09 -10.80 -28.34
C HIS A 239 42.73 -12.29 -28.54
N ARG A 240 41.56 -12.61 -29.06
CA ARG A 240 41.34 -13.72 -29.96
C ARG A 240 40.33 -13.36 -31.03
N ALA A 241 40.87 -13.42 -32.25
CA ALA A 241 40.19 -13.27 -33.53
C ALA A 241 39.56 -14.61 -33.97
N GLY A 242 38.55 -14.54 -34.83
CA GLY A 242 38.20 -15.57 -35.77
C GLY A 242 36.74 -15.62 -36.17
N PRO A 243 36.43 -16.10 -37.38
CA PRO A 243 36.45 -15.35 -38.63
C PRO A 243 35.03 -15.14 -39.23
N GLY A 244 34.98 -14.31 -40.24
CA GLY A 244 33.82 -13.76 -40.91
C GLY A 244 32.95 -14.75 -41.71
N ARG A 245 31.78 -14.22 -42.06
CA ARG A 245 31.11 -14.52 -43.35
C ARG A 245 30.34 -13.28 -43.83
N ASP A 246 30.71 -13.00 -45.04
CA ASP A 246 30.34 -12.00 -46.01
C ASP A 246 28.90 -12.18 -46.55
N ARG A 247 28.27 -11.08 -46.98
CA ARG A 247 27.27 -10.82 -48.03
C ARG A 247 26.18 -9.92 -47.52
N GLY A 248 25.98 -8.76 -48.04
CA GLY A 248 25.80 -8.26 -49.36
C GLY A 248 24.81 -7.09 -49.29
N GLN A 249 25.22 -5.93 -49.76
CA GLN A 249 24.55 -4.94 -50.61
C GLN A 249 23.06 -4.58 -50.40
N GLU A 250 22.79 -3.37 -50.26
CA GLU A 250 22.26 -2.25 -51.05
C GLU A 250 21.31 -1.41 -50.18
N GLY A 251 21.50 -0.14 -49.99
CA GLY A 251 21.19 0.94 -50.90
C GLY A 251 20.04 1.75 -50.33
N GLY A 252 20.23 3.00 -49.89
CA GLY A 252 19.10 3.87 -49.54
C GLY A 252 19.52 5.24 -48.95
N ARG A 253 19.66 6.23 -49.82
CA ARG A 253 19.90 7.65 -49.54
C ARG A 253 18.75 8.27 -48.78
N GLY A 254 19.01 9.18 -47.84
CA GLY A 254 17.93 9.99 -47.32
C GLY A 254 18.32 11.01 -46.27
N ARG A 255 18.82 12.15 -46.72
CA ARG A 255 18.65 13.56 -46.30
C ARG A 255 18.77 13.89 -44.82
N GLY A 256 19.75 14.75 -44.54
CA GLY A 256 19.95 15.51 -43.33
C GLY A 256 18.79 16.47 -43.05
N GLY A 257 18.45 16.57 -41.78
CA GLY A 257 17.61 17.64 -41.20
C GLY A 257 18.42 18.39 -40.13
N PRO A 258 18.17 19.68 -39.91
CA PRO A 258 19.07 20.56 -39.19
C PRO A 258 19.03 20.36 -37.68
N SER A 259 20.19 20.42 -37.07
CA SER A 259 20.43 20.46 -35.62
C SER A 259 19.80 21.73 -35.02
N GLY A 260 18.71 21.50 -34.22
CA GLY A 260 18.15 22.50 -33.34
C GLY A 260 18.98 22.67 -32.05
N PRO A 261 18.92 23.83 -31.39
CA PRO A 261 19.78 24.14 -30.26
C PRO A 261 19.43 23.24 -29.04
N ARG A 262 20.47 22.64 -28.49
CA ARG A 262 20.37 21.86 -27.23
C ARG A 262 20.06 22.81 -26.08
N GLY A 263 18.84 22.70 -25.51
CA GLY A 263 18.48 23.34 -24.27
C GLY A 263 19.27 22.77 -23.08
N PRO A 264 19.39 23.51 -21.98
CA PRO A 264 20.27 23.16 -20.84
C PRO A 264 19.67 22.16 -19.85
N TRP A 265 18.99 21.10 -20.33
CA TRP A 265 18.44 20.04 -19.46
C TRP A 265 19.12 18.71 -19.78
N GLY A 266 20.36 18.55 -19.26
CA GLY A 266 21.01 17.25 -19.18
C GLY A 266 20.31 16.38 -18.10
N PRO A 267 20.41 15.03 -18.19
CA PRO A 267 19.90 14.16 -17.13
C PRO A 267 20.82 14.26 -15.90
N GLY A 268 20.61 15.31 -15.12
CA GLY A 268 21.17 15.45 -13.79
C GLY A 268 20.44 14.52 -12.87
N GLY A 269 21.07 13.39 -12.55
CA GLY A 269 20.57 12.46 -11.54
C GLY A 269 20.29 13.21 -10.24
N TRP A 270 19.07 13.14 -9.79
CA TRP A 270 18.70 13.51 -8.43
C TRP A 270 19.49 12.60 -7.48
N ARG A 271 20.56 13.14 -6.92
CA ARG A 271 21.22 12.56 -5.75
C ARG A 271 20.34 12.88 -4.54
N PRO A 272 19.80 11.90 -3.81
CA PRO A 272 19.27 12.15 -2.48
C PRO A 272 20.49 12.30 -1.55
N GLY A 273 21.04 13.49 -1.53
CA GLY A 273 22.21 13.81 -0.72
C GLY A 273 22.01 15.13 0.00
N GLY A 274 21.92 15.09 1.32
CA GLY A 274 22.16 16.23 2.18
C GLY A 274 20.96 16.90 2.85
N TRP A 275 20.10 16.13 3.54
CA TRP A 275 19.18 16.70 4.55
C TRP A 275 19.50 16.16 5.95
N ALA A 276 20.77 16.21 6.31
CA ALA A 276 21.26 15.99 7.67
C ALA A 276 21.69 17.35 8.25
N GLN A 277 20.73 18.29 8.37
CA GLN A 277 20.85 19.41 9.29
C GLN A 277 19.59 19.42 10.13
N GLY A 278 19.74 19.33 11.46
CA GLY A 278 18.71 19.22 12.44
C GLY A 278 17.67 20.33 12.33
N GLY A 279 16.50 19.98 11.80
CA GLY A 279 15.33 20.83 11.72
C GLY A 279 14.10 20.01 12.05
N ARG A 280 13.16 20.62 12.77
CA ARG A 280 11.85 20.02 13.05
C ARG A 280 11.00 20.04 11.78
N VAL A 281 10.27 18.96 11.53
CA VAL A 281 9.31 18.84 10.42
C VAL A 281 7.92 18.82 11.00
N GLY A 282 7.03 19.66 10.47
CA GLY A 282 5.63 19.70 10.81
C GLY A 282 4.74 19.89 9.58
N LEU A 283 3.46 20.03 9.79
CA LEU A 283 2.47 20.32 8.75
C LEU A 283 1.82 21.67 8.99
N THR A 284 2.11 22.69 8.18
CA THR A 284 1.41 23.97 8.25
C THR A 284 -0.02 23.83 7.74
N VAL A 285 -0.98 24.24 8.55
CA VAL A 285 -2.39 24.29 8.19
C VAL A 285 -2.61 25.45 7.21
N VAL A 286 -3.04 25.11 6.00
CA VAL A 286 -3.26 26.09 4.91
C VAL A 286 -4.73 26.39 4.66
N GLN A 287 -5.61 25.50 5.11
CA GLN A 287 -7.06 25.66 5.02
C GLN A 287 -7.73 24.93 6.17
N VAL A 288 -8.80 25.51 6.71
CA VAL A 288 -9.69 24.89 7.70
C VAL A 288 -11.12 25.05 7.20
N ASP A 289 -11.85 23.95 7.17
CA ASP A 289 -13.30 23.96 6.89
C ASP A 289 -14.02 24.58 8.10
N PRO A 290 -14.75 25.71 7.94
CA PRO A 290 -15.41 26.39 9.05
C PRO A 290 -16.43 25.50 9.80
N ALA A 291 -17.04 24.54 9.11
CA ALA A 291 -17.98 23.59 9.70
C ALA A 291 -17.29 22.30 10.19
N GLY A 292 -15.99 22.17 9.96
CA GLY A 292 -15.22 20.96 10.24
C GLY A 292 -14.81 20.82 11.70
N PRO A 293 -14.46 19.60 12.13
CA PRO A 293 -14.03 19.31 13.50
C PRO A 293 -12.81 20.13 13.95
N ALA A 294 -11.85 20.36 13.06
CA ALA A 294 -10.66 21.16 13.38
C ALA A 294 -11.02 22.61 13.72
N ALA A 295 -11.95 23.23 12.96
CA ALA A 295 -12.43 24.58 13.26
C ALA A 295 -13.16 24.65 14.60
N GLN A 296 -14.03 23.67 14.87
CA GLN A 296 -14.77 23.58 16.14
C GLN A 296 -13.83 23.43 17.35
N ALA A 297 -12.71 22.75 17.17
CA ALA A 297 -11.68 22.63 18.19
C ALA A 297 -10.73 23.82 18.26
N GLY A 298 -10.86 24.83 17.38
CA GLY A 298 -10.04 26.04 17.41
C GLY A 298 -8.71 25.95 16.65
N VAL A 299 -8.55 25.00 15.72
CA VAL A 299 -7.42 24.99 14.78
C VAL A 299 -7.56 26.15 13.79
N MET A 300 -6.47 26.87 13.53
CA MET A 300 -6.44 28.03 12.63
C MET A 300 -5.46 27.82 11.47
N VAL A 301 -5.71 28.53 10.38
CA VAL A 301 -4.74 28.64 9.28
C VAL A 301 -3.47 29.30 9.81
N GLY A 302 -2.32 28.71 9.47
CA GLY A 302 -1.00 29.14 9.98
C GLY A 302 -0.50 28.34 11.18
N ASP A 303 -1.33 27.54 11.84
CA ASP A 303 -0.85 26.56 12.83
C ASP A 303 0.08 25.54 12.19
N VAL A 304 1.04 25.05 12.95
CA VAL A 304 1.90 23.94 12.51
C VAL A 304 1.60 22.70 13.34
N LEU A 305 1.04 21.67 12.71
CA LEU A 305 0.83 20.37 13.33
C LEU A 305 2.17 19.65 13.51
N LEU A 306 2.47 19.25 14.73
CA LEU A 306 3.69 18.53 15.11
C LEU A 306 3.43 17.06 15.36
N ALA A 307 2.32 16.72 16.02
CA ALA A 307 1.98 15.37 16.40
C ALA A 307 0.46 15.14 16.47
N LEU A 308 0.06 13.88 16.33
CA LEU A 308 -1.29 13.36 16.61
C LEU A 308 -1.15 12.27 17.68
N ASP A 309 -1.85 12.39 18.80
CA ASP A 309 -1.78 11.47 19.95
C ASP A 309 -0.34 11.17 20.39
N GLY A 310 0.49 12.21 20.48
CA GLY A 310 1.90 12.11 20.82
C GLY A 310 2.82 11.56 19.73
N ALA A 311 2.29 11.01 18.65
CA ALA A 311 3.09 10.48 17.56
C ALA A 311 3.35 11.56 16.49
N PRO A 312 4.63 11.86 16.15
CA PRO A 312 4.98 12.92 15.18
C PRO A 312 4.29 12.73 13.82
N VAL A 313 3.84 13.84 13.22
CA VAL A 313 3.24 13.86 11.88
C VAL A 313 4.09 14.72 10.96
N ARG A 314 4.65 14.11 9.91
CA ARG A 314 5.59 14.77 8.98
C ARG A 314 5.05 14.90 7.56
N HIS A 315 3.97 14.20 7.26
CA HIS A 315 3.39 14.20 5.91
C HIS A 315 1.86 14.18 5.97
N PRO A 316 1.14 14.94 5.10
CA PRO A 316 -0.33 14.97 5.10
C PRO A 316 -1.00 13.60 4.95
N ARG A 317 -0.39 12.70 4.16
CA ARG A 317 -0.89 11.32 4.01
C ARG A 317 -0.81 10.50 5.29
N GLU A 318 0.19 10.77 6.13
CA GLU A 318 0.34 10.12 7.43
C GLU A 318 -0.74 10.58 8.40
N LEU A 319 -1.01 11.89 8.43
CA LEU A 319 -2.12 12.47 9.18
C LEU A 319 -3.44 11.85 8.74
N LEU A 320 -3.71 11.84 7.43
CA LEU A 320 -4.94 11.28 6.86
C LEU A 320 -5.12 9.80 7.23
N ALA A 321 -4.08 8.98 7.08
CA ALA A 321 -4.15 7.55 7.39
C ALA A 321 -4.49 7.30 8.87
N ARG A 322 -3.93 8.09 9.80
CA ARG A 322 -4.22 7.94 11.23
C ARG A 322 -5.62 8.43 11.59
N VAL A 323 -6.06 9.54 11.01
CA VAL A 323 -7.38 10.13 11.28
C VAL A 323 -8.51 9.27 10.73
N GLN A 324 -8.33 8.64 9.56
CA GLN A 324 -9.37 7.82 8.91
C GLN A 324 -9.88 6.68 9.78
N ASP A 325 -9.03 6.08 10.59
CA ASP A 325 -9.39 4.94 11.45
C ASP A 325 -9.96 5.38 12.82
N GLN A 326 -10.06 6.69 13.09
CA GLN A 326 -10.47 7.28 14.37
C GLN A 326 -11.79 8.06 14.29
N ALA A 327 -12.66 7.73 13.33
CA ALA A 327 -13.98 8.37 13.21
C ALA A 327 -14.75 8.35 14.55
N GLY A 328 -15.31 9.51 14.95
CA GLY A 328 -16.06 9.67 16.20
C GLY A 328 -15.22 9.70 17.48
N GLN A 329 -13.92 9.41 17.42
CA GLN A 329 -13.02 9.45 18.59
C GLN A 329 -12.47 10.84 18.83
N THR A 330 -12.00 11.10 20.05
CA THR A 330 -11.26 12.32 20.38
C THR A 330 -9.77 12.05 20.28
N VAL A 331 -9.08 12.85 19.48
CA VAL A 331 -7.63 12.80 19.28
C VAL A 331 -6.99 14.08 19.81
N THR A 332 -5.73 14.02 20.19
CA THR A 332 -4.96 15.18 20.61
C THR A 332 -4.02 15.65 19.50
N LEU A 333 -4.26 16.85 18.98
CA LEU A 333 -3.35 17.53 18.05
C LEU A 333 -2.35 18.36 18.84
N ARG A 334 -1.05 18.10 18.67
CA ARG A 334 0.00 19.00 19.13
C ARG A 334 0.30 20.01 18.03
N LEU A 335 0.09 21.29 18.35
CA LEU A 335 0.24 22.43 17.44
C LEU A 335 1.36 23.36 17.93
N LEU A 336 2.03 24.01 16.97
CA LEU A 336 2.85 25.18 17.22
C LEU A 336 2.10 26.40 16.69
N ARG A 337 1.75 27.34 17.58
CA ARG A 337 1.07 28.60 17.28
C ARG A 337 1.82 29.77 17.91
N GLY A 338 2.21 30.75 17.12
CA GLY A 338 2.95 31.91 17.65
C GLY A 338 4.24 31.57 18.40
N GLY A 339 4.88 30.45 18.05
CA GLY A 339 6.11 29.97 18.71
C GLY A 339 5.86 29.15 19.96
N GLN A 340 4.62 28.92 20.38
CA GLN A 340 4.27 28.12 21.56
C GLN A 340 3.62 26.80 21.14
N GLU A 341 4.05 25.70 21.75
CA GLU A 341 3.41 24.40 21.60
C GLU A 341 2.19 24.30 22.50
N GLN A 342 1.10 23.77 21.94
CA GLN A 342 -0.13 23.51 22.69
C GLN A 342 -0.78 22.22 22.22
N ASP A 343 -1.41 21.51 23.14
CA ASP A 343 -2.18 20.31 22.86
C ASP A 343 -3.68 20.68 22.76
N LEU A 344 -4.31 20.27 21.65
CA LEU A 344 -5.70 20.59 21.36
C LEU A 344 -6.50 19.31 21.15
N PRO A 345 -7.48 18.98 22.02
CA PRO A 345 -8.36 17.85 21.80
C PRO A 345 -9.34 18.16 20.66
N VAL A 346 -9.42 17.24 19.69
CA VAL A 346 -10.30 17.36 18.53
C VAL A 346 -11.14 16.10 18.42
N ARG A 347 -12.46 16.23 18.40
CA ARG A 347 -13.34 15.12 18.07
C ARG A 347 -13.34 14.91 16.56
N VAL A 348 -12.82 13.77 16.10
CA VAL A 348 -12.77 13.42 14.68
C VAL A 348 -14.19 13.26 14.13
N GLY A 349 -14.50 13.98 13.06
CA GLY A 349 -15.79 13.86 12.39
C GLY A 349 -15.89 12.57 11.58
N GLU A 350 -17.09 12.24 11.17
CA GLU A 350 -17.42 11.11 10.32
C GLU A 350 -17.87 11.59 8.93
N ARG A 351 -17.28 10.97 7.88
CA ARG A 351 -17.66 11.28 6.50
C ARG A 351 -17.93 9.99 5.74
#